data_5f821d5487fa97979008133a19115e21
#
_entry.id   5f821d5487fa97979008133a19115e21
#
_cell.length_a   1.000
_cell.length_b   1.000
_cell.length_c   1.000
_cell.angle_alpha   90.00
_cell.angle_beta   90.00
_cell.angle_gamma   90.00
#
_symmetry.space_group_name_H-M   'P 1'
#
loop_
_entity.id
_entity.type
_entity.pdbx_description
1 polymer ?
#
loop_
_entity_poly.entity_id
_entity_poly.type
_entity_poly.pdbx_seq_one_letter_code
_entity_poly.pdbx_strand_id
1 'polypeptide(L)'
;VPVLMGSNPLARGMYTLMADIVKYFPSPDKRTCAGINTTNNEVYPADYDFAKPKSAYIFKTIVDPYIGKYSLIKVNSGVLKTDDVLFNYHRDCDEKIGKLYVLRGNKTEEVKERHAGDIGALAKLSQSQTTDSLSVRNNPVAYLRTNFSKPYVSMRYKAKNKGDVDKISQSLQKILMEDQTLRVVNDSENRQTLLYGMGEQQLEIV
;
A
#
# COMPACT_ATOMS: atom_id res chain seq x y z
N VAL A 1 -27.46 5.95 -7.20
CA VAL A 1 -26.22 5.27 -7.65
C VAL A 1 -26.30 5.14 -9.17
N PRO A 2 -25.35 5.70 -9.95
CA PRO A 2 -25.33 5.52 -11.39
C PRO A 2 -25.02 4.07 -11.74
N VAL A 3 -25.76 3.53 -12.69
CA VAL A 3 -25.55 2.18 -13.25
C VAL A 3 -25.21 2.34 -14.73
N LEU A 4 -24.09 1.80 -15.13
CA LEU A 4 -23.57 1.92 -16.49
C LEU A 4 -23.47 0.54 -17.14
N MET A 5 -23.76 0.51 -18.44
CA MET A 5 -23.57 -0.69 -19.27
C MET A 5 -22.54 -0.37 -20.35
N GLY A 6 -21.67 -1.30 -20.63
CA GLY A 6 -20.65 -1.13 -21.65
C GLY A 6 -20.05 -2.43 -22.12
N SER A 7 -19.30 -2.36 -23.21
CA SER A 7 -18.53 -3.49 -23.74
C SER A 7 -17.12 -3.01 -24.06
N ASN A 8 -16.14 -3.53 -23.34
CA ASN A 8 -14.74 -3.17 -23.55
C ASN A 8 -14.22 -3.58 -24.95
N PRO A 9 -14.47 -4.80 -25.47
CA PRO A 9 -14.02 -5.19 -26.80
C PRO A 9 -14.61 -4.34 -27.93
N LEU A 10 -15.83 -3.81 -27.74
CA LEU A 10 -16.53 -2.97 -28.72
C LEU A 10 -16.36 -1.48 -28.44
N ALA A 11 -15.61 -1.11 -27.41
CA ALA A 11 -15.43 0.27 -26.94
C ALA A 11 -16.76 1.05 -26.72
N ARG A 12 -17.87 0.34 -26.48
CA ARG A 12 -19.19 0.95 -26.25
C ARG A 12 -19.32 1.33 -24.78
N GLY A 13 -19.89 2.52 -24.53
CA GLY A 13 -20.09 3.03 -23.17
C GLY A 13 -18.85 3.62 -22.48
N MET A 14 -17.67 3.53 -23.08
CA MET A 14 -16.43 4.03 -22.47
C MET A 14 -16.44 5.55 -22.29
N TYR A 15 -16.94 6.29 -23.29
CA TYR A 15 -17.07 7.74 -23.18
C TYR A 15 -18.02 8.14 -22.02
N THR A 16 -19.17 7.48 -21.92
CA THR A 16 -20.13 7.72 -20.83
C THR A 16 -19.51 7.43 -19.46
N LEU A 17 -18.77 6.32 -19.33
CA LEU A 17 -18.05 5.97 -18.11
C LEU A 17 -17.05 7.08 -17.72
N MET A 18 -16.24 7.55 -18.66
CA MET A 18 -15.27 8.63 -18.41
C MET A 18 -15.95 9.93 -18.02
N ALA A 19 -17.05 10.29 -18.69
CA ALA A 19 -17.83 11.49 -18.36
C ALA A 19 -18.45 11.39 -16.96
N ASP A 20 -18.95 10.23 -16.59
CA ASP A 20 -19.54 10.00 -15.26
C ASP A 20 -18.48 9.98 -14.16
N ILE A 21 -17.26 9.48 -14.42
CA ILE A 21 -16.14 9.61 -13.49
C ILE A 21 -15.86 11.09 -13.22
N VAL A 22 -15.73 11.92 -14.25
CA VAL A 22 -15.49 13.36 -14.09
C VAL A 22 -16.63 14.05 -13.33
N LYS A 23 -17.87 13.62 -13.56
CA LYS A 23 -19.07 14.23 -12.95
C LYS A 23 -19.28 13.86 -11.49
N TYR A 24 -19.01 12.59 -11.12
CA TYR A 24 -19.44 12.07 -9.83
C TYR A 24 -18.29 11.80 -8.86
N PHE A 25 -17.05 11.63 -9.33
CA PHE A 25 -15.92 11.39 -8.43
C PHE A 25 -15.36 12.73 -7.92
N PRO A 26 -15.30 12.92 -6.62
CA PRO A 26 -14.74 14.15 -6.05
C PRO A 26 -13.22 14.18 -6.25
N SER A 27 -12.69 15.37 -6.56
CA SER A 27 -11.26 15.64 -6.51
C SER A 27 -10.75 15.65 -5.04
N PRO A 28 -9.44 15.49 -4.80
CA PRO A 28 -8.87 15.45 -3.44
C PRO A 28 -9.21 16.68 -2.59
N ASP A 29 -9.26 17.86 -3.21
CA ASP A 29 -9.60 19.13 -2.54
C ASP A 29 -11.02 19.20 -1.97
N LYS A 30 -11.91 18.32 -2.44
CA LYS A 30 -13.30 18.21 -1.94
C LYS A 30 -13.45 17.17 -0.82
N ARG A 31 -12.37 16.54 -0.39
CA ARG A 31 -12.39 15.53 0.67
C ARG A 31 -11.62 16.03 1.87
N THR A 32 -12.17 15.80 3.05
CA THR A 32 -11.43 15.97 4.29
C THR A 32 -10.54 14.76 4.55
N CYS A 33 -9.35 15.00 5.05
CA CYS A 33 -8.43 13.96 5.49
C CYS A 33 -7.86 14.37 6.85
N ALA A 34 -8.08 13.58 7.86
CA ALA A 34 -7.57 13.84 9.19
C ALA A 34 -6.76 12.65 9.71
N GLY A 35 -5.67 12.94 10.39
CA GLY A 35 -4.90 12.04 11.20
C GLY A 35 -4.92 12.47 12.67
N ILE A 36 -4.12 11.83 13.48
CA ILE A 36 -3.88 12.19 14.88
C ILE A 36 -2.42 12.60 15.01
N ASN A 37 -2.17 13.80 15.52
CA ASN A 37 -0.84 14.19 15.93
C ASN A 37 -0.48 13.41 17.20
N THR A 38 0.56 12.59 17.12
CA THR A 38 0.89 11.64 18.17
C THR A 38 1.65 12.29 19.35
N THR A 39 2.03 13.56 19.24
CA THR A 39 2.68 14.29 20.33
C THR A 39 1.66 14.84 21.33
N ASN A 40 0.54 15.40 20.84
CA ASN A 40 -0.48 16.04 21.66
C ASN A 40 -1.84 15.30 21.66
N ASN A 41 -1.96 14.21 20.87
CA ASN A 41 -3.19 13.45 20.65
C ASN A 41 -4.36 14.27 20.07
N GLU A 42 -4.06 15.37 19.40
CA GLU A 42 -5.08 16.18 18.73
C GLU A 42 -5.30 15.75 17.29
N VAL A 43 -6.52 16.03 16.81
CA VAL A 43 -6.85 15.79 15.41
C VAL A 43 -6.01 16.69 14.51
N TYR A 44 -5.28 16.12 13.59
CA TYR A 44 -4.50 16.81 12.57
C TYR A 44 -5.28 16.84 11.24
N PRO A 45 -5.88 17.97 10.87
CA PRO A 45 -6.58 18.10 9.61
C PRO A 45 -5.56 18.27 8.48
N ALA A 46 -5.23 17.19 7.79
CA ALA A 46 -4.30 17.21 6.66
C ALA A 46 -4.92 17.88 5.43
N ASP A 47 -6.16 17.51 5.11
CA ASP A 47 -7.05 18.11 4.09
C ASP A 47 -6.42 18.32 2.71
N TYR A 48 -5.37 17.55 2.40
CA TYR A 48 -4.59 17.66 1.17
C TYR A 48 -3.99 19.05 0.93
N ASP A 49 -3.69 19.78 2.00
CA ASP A 49 -3.09 21.10 1.96
C ASP A 49 -1.57 21.03 1.72
N PHE A 50 -1.07 21.73 0.70
CA PHE A 50 0.34 21.76 0.31
C PHE A 50 1.21 22.56 1.29
N ALA A 51 0.64 23.52 2.01
CA ALA A 51 1.36 24.35 2.96
C ALA A 51 1.63 23.67 4.31
N LYS A 52 0.90 22.60 4.61
CA LYS A 52 1.05 21.86 5.87
C LYS A 52 2.31 20.99 5.89
N PRO A 53 2.78 20.58 7.07
CA PRO A 53 3.85 19.59 7.19
C PRO A 53 3.57 18.32 6.40
N LYS A 54 4.62 17.75 5.81
CA LYS A 54 4.52 16.56 4.96
C LYS A 54 3.97 15.38 5.72
N SER A 55 2.99 14.71 5.14
CA SER A 55 2.51 13.44 5.64
C SER A 55 1.95 12.57 4.52
N ALA A 56 2.11 11.25 4.66
CA ALA A 56 1.65 10.27 3.71
C ALA A 56 1.18 9.00 4.42
N TYR A 57 0.35 8.24 3.74
CA TYR A 57 -0.15 6.94 4.18
C TYR A 57 0.23 5.86 3.17
N ILE A 58 0.82 4.77 3.64
CA ILE A 58 1.15 3.62 2.80
C ILE A 58 -0.08 2.72 2.73
N PHE A 59 -0.73 2.68 1.56
CA PHE A 59 -1.95 1.91 1.40
C PHE A 59 -1.76 0.55 0.75
N LYS A 60 -0.62 0.32 0.08
CA LYS A 60 -0.30 -0.95 -0.57
C LYS A 60 1.21 -1.14 -0.74
N THR A 61 1.66 -2.38 -0.68
CA THR A 61 3.01 -2.79 -1.08
C THR A 61 2.92 -3.64 -2.34
N ILE A 62 3.87 -3.45 -3.27
CA ILE A 62 4.06 -4.28 -4.46
C ILE A 62 5.52 -4.71 -4.48
N VAL A 63 5.78 -5.95 -4.84
CA VAL A 63 7.13 -6.48 -4.98
C VAL A 63 7.45 -6.70 -6.46
N ASP A 64 8.25 -5.78 -7.01
CA ASP A 64 8.73 -5.89 -8.39
C ASP A 64 9.97 -6.81 -8.46
N PRO A 65 10.05 -7.74 -9.44
CA PRO A 65 11.18 -8.66 -9.56
C PRO A 65 12.55 -7.97 -9.77
N TYR A 66 12.57 -6.77 -10.37
CA TYR A 66 13.79 -6.06 -10.74
C TYR A 66 14.18 -4.96 -9.76
N ILE A 67 13.21 -4.19 -9.29
CA ILE A 67 13.44 -3.03 -8.42
C ILE A 67 13.30 -3.41 -6.94
N GLY A 68 12.53 -4.46 -6.67
CA GLY A 68 12.21 -4.91 -5.34
C GLY A 68 10.92 -4.28 -4.81
N LYS A 69 10.90 -3.91 -3.53
CA LYS A 69 9.70 -3.41 -2.85
C LYS A 69 9.36 -1.98 -3.25
N TYR A 70 8.11 -1.79 -3.71
CA TYR A 70 7.46 -0.50 -3.83
C TYR A 70 6.41 -0.33 -2.72
N SER A 71 6.45 0.77 -2.01
CA SER A 71 5.40 1.21 -1.10
C SER A 71 4.55 2.27 -1.78
N LEU A 72 3.30 1.93 -2.12
CA LEU A 72 2.35 2.87 -2.69
C LEU A 72 1.82 3.78 -1.59
N ILE A 73 1.96 5.07 -1.81
CA ILE A 73 1.58 6.09 -0.86
C ILE A 73 0.50 7.02 -1.42
N LYS A 74 -0.32 7.52 -0.53
CA LYS A 74 -1.11 8.71 -0.75
C LYS A 74 -0.55 9.84 0.09
N VAL A 75 -0.22 10.95 -0.55
CA VAL A 75 0.23 12.16 0.14
C VAL A 75 -0.99 12.87 0.71
N ASN A 76 -1.06 13.02 2.03
CA ASN A 76 -2.21 13.61 2.71
C ASN A 76 -2.02 15.09 3.03
N SER A 77 -0.78 15.55 3.23
CA SER A 77 -0.44 16.96 3.38
C SER A 77 0.98 17.26 2.93
N GLY A 78 1.25 18.51 2.59
CA GLY A 78 2.55 18.99 2.16
C GLY A 78 2.99 18.51 0.77
N VAL A 79 4.28 18.60 0.51
CA VAL A 79 4.92 18.16 -0.73
C VAL A 79 6.08 17.23 -0.39
N LEU A 80 6.02 15.98 -0.85
CA LEU A 80 7.11 15.02 -0.71
C LEU A 80 8.10 15.20 -1.85
N LYS A 81 9.39 15.17 -1.52
CA LYS A 81 10.50 15.26 -2.49
C LYS A 81 11.44 14.08 -2.35
N THR A 82 12.20 13.82 -3.41
CA THR A 82 13.35 12.91 -3.34
C THR A 82 14.34 13.41 -2.28
N ASP A 83 15.01 12.50 -1.62
CA ASP A 83 15.93 12.73 -0.50
C ASP A 83 15.31 13.26 0.81
N ASP A 84 13.99 13.42 0.88
CA ASP A 84 13.31 13.70 2.15
C ASP A 84 13.54 12.54 3.14
N VAL A 85 13.63 12.89 4.42
CA VAL A 85 13.61 11.92 5.52
C VAL A 85 12.26 12.05 6.23
N LEU A 86 11.52 10.94 6.27
CA LEU A 86 10.23 10.87 6.93
C LEU A 86 10.28 9.93 8.11
N PHE A 87 9.60 10.31 9.16
CA PHE A 87 9.44 9.50 10.37
C PHE A 87 8.24 8.56 10.23
N ASN A 88 8.46 7.28 10.47
CA ASN A 88 7.41 6.27 10.59
C ASN A 88 7.08 6.09 12.08
N TYR A 89 5.95 6.62 12.50
CA TYR A 89 5.49 6.54 13.88
C TYR A 89 5.28 5.08 14.34
N HIS A 90 4.75 4.22 13.48
CA HIS A 90 4.43 2.84 13.86
C HIS A 90 5.65 1.94 14.04
N ARG A 91 6.79 2.33 13.46
CA ARG A 91 8.05 1.58 13.54
C ARG A 91 9.13 2.29 14.34
N ASP A 92 8.83 3.52 14.78
CA ASP A 92 9.78 4.41 15.47
C ASP A 92 11.12 4.52 14.72
N CYS A 93 11.05 4.73 13.42
CA CYS A 93 12.23 4.82 12.58
C CYS A 93 12.13 5.94 11.55
N ASP A 94 13.27 6.44 11.12
CA ASP A 94 13.36 7.37 10.01
C ASP A 94 13.59 6.60 8.70
N GLU A 95 12.82 6.94 7.69
CA GLU A 95 12.92 6.39 6.33
C GLU A 95 13.36 7.48 5.36
N LYS A 96 14.49 7.24 4.68
CA LYS A 96 14.94 8.13 3.62
C LYS A 96 14.24 7.78 2.31
N ILE A 97 13.63 8.78 1.67
CA ILE A 97 13.04 8.65 0.33
C ILE A 97 14.17 8.72 -0.69
N GLY A 98 14.60 7.57 -1.23
CA GLY A 98 15.62 7.53 -2.28
C GLY A 98 15.03 7.97 -3.62
N LYS A 99 14.05 7.24 -4.11
CA LYS A 99 13.39 7.48 -5.40
C LYS A 99 11.88 7.48 -5.26
N LEU A 100 11.26 8.41 -5.96
CA LEU A 100 9.83 8.62 -5.99
C LEU A 100 9.30 8.36 -7.41
N TYR A 101 8.24 7.59 -7.53
CA TYR A 101 7.70 7.15 -8.81
C TYR A 101 6.20 7.41 -8.95
N VAL A 102 5.77 7.52 -10.20
CA VAL A 102 4.38 7.37 -10.63
C VAL A 102 4.25 6.04 -11.35
N LEU A 103 3.25 5.27 -10.97
CA LEU A 103 2.92 4.01 -11.64
C LEU A 103 1.76 4.23 -12.62
N ARG A 104 1.97 3.83 -13.87
CA ARG A 104 0.94 3.86 -14.92
C ARG A 104 0.86 2.47 -15.57
N GLY A 105 0.04 1.59 -14.99
CA GLY A 105 0.04 0.17 -15.36
C GLY A 105 1.43 -0.43 -15.12
N ASN A 106 2.05 -0.98 -16.16
CA ASN A 106 3.38 -1.59 -16.09
C ASN A 106 4.54 -0.59 -16.26
N LYS A 107 4.24 0.69 -16.44
CA LYS A 107 5.27 1.73 -16.62
C LYS A 107 5.49 2.46 -15.31
N THR A 108 6.76 2.63 -14.95
CA THR A 108 7.21 3.43 -13.80
C THR A 108 7.91 4.67 -14.33
N GLU A 109 7.53 5.83 -13.83
CA GLU A 109 8.13 7.11 -14.18
C GLU A 109 8.70 7.74 -12.91
N GLU A 110 10.01 8.00 -12.90
CA GLU A 110 10.67 8.66 -11.78
C GLU A 110 10.31 10.14 -11.77
N VAL A 111 9.91 10.65 -10.60
CA VAL A 111 9.52 12.05 -10.40
C VAL A 111 10.26 12.65 -9.22
N LYS A 112 10.43 13.96 -9.23
CA LYS A 112 11.17 14.68 -8.17
C LYS A 112 10.31 14.98 -6.95
N GLU A 113 9.00 15.17 -7.13
CA GLU A 113 8.09 15.56 -6.06
C GLU A 113 6.67 15.01 -6.28
N ARG A 114 5.92 14.91 -5.17
CA ARG A 114 4.50 14.57 -5.12
C ARG A 114 3.79 15.49 -4.14
N HIS A 115 2.64 16.02 -4.55
CA HIS A 115 1.85 16.96 -3.79
C HIS A 115 0.76 16.24 -2.99
N ALA A 116 0.26 16.91 -1.98
CA ALA A 116 -0.91 16.45 -1.24
C ALA A 116 -2.07 16.13 -2.19
N GLY A 117 -2.74 15.00 -1.97
CA GLY A 117 -3.77 14.46 -2.87
C GLY A 117 -3.24 13.49 -3.93
N ASP A 118 -1.94 13.51 -4.23
CA ASP A 118 -1.31 12.63 -5.21
C ASP A 118 -1.11 11.21 -4.64
N ILE A 119 -1.10 10.25 -5.56
CA ILE A 119 -0.62 8.89 -5.33
C ILE A 119 0.78 8.78 -5.93
N GLY A 120 1.69 8.19 -5.18
CA GLY A 120 3.05 7.91 -5.61
C GLY A 120 3.52 6.54 -5.13
N ALA A 121 4.72 6.15 -5.55
CA ALA A 121 5.37 4.95 -5.07
C ALA A 121 6.78 5.27 -4.58
N LEU A 122 7.11 4.78 -3.39
CA LEU A 122 8.44 4.88 -2.80
C LEU A 122 9.14 3.55 -2.95
N ALA A 123 10.35 3.57 -3.53
CA ALA A 123 11.15 2.37 -3.64
C ALA A 123 11.98 2.13 -2.39
N LYS A 124 12.13 0.86 -2.04
CA LYS A 124 13.13 0.38 -1.08
C LYS A 124 13.05 0.98 0.34
N LEU A 125 11.86 1.31 0.82
CA LEU A 125 11.71 1.62 2.24
C LEU A 125 12.10 0.38 3.07
N SER A 126 12.96 0.59 4.08
CA SER A 126 13.62 -0.52 4.79
C SER A 126 12.68 -1.23 5.76
N GLN A 127 11.94 -0.49 6.55
CA GLN A 127 11.12 -1.04 7.65
C GLN A 127 9.62 -0.79 7.48
N SER A 128 9.25 0.21 6.70
CA SER A 128 7.85 0.59 6.52
C SER A 128 7.04 -0.45 5.78
N GLN A 129 5.80 -0.64 6.20
CA GLN A 129 4.86 -1.63 5.69
C GLN A 129 3.53 -0.97 5.29
N THR A 130 2.68 -1.74 4.62
CA THR A 130 1.30 -1.34 4.33
C THR A 130 0.58 -0.96 5.62
N THR A 131 -0.20 0.10 5.59
CA THR A 131 -0.91 0.78 6.69
C THR A 131 -0.05 1.68 7.60
N ASP A 132 1.24 1.79 7.35
CA ASP A 132 2.07 2.72 8.13
C ASP A 132 1.88 4.16 7.65
N SER A 133 2.03 5.09 8.60
CA SER A 133 1.99 6.54 8.37
C SER A 133 3.38 7.11 8.36
N LEU A 134 3.66 7.96 7.38
CA LEU A 134 4.92 8.69 7.25
C LEU A 134 4.66 10.18 7.43
N SER A 135 5.49 10.84 8.23
CA SER A 135 5.36 12.28 8.52
C SER A 135 6.71 12.91 8.85
N VAL A 136 6.73 14.20 9.12
CA VAL A 136 7.93 14.83 9.66
C VAL A 136 8.07 14.55 11.16
N ARG A 137 9.27 14.30 11.64
CA ARG A 137 9.53 13.95 13.05
C ARG A 137 9.06 15.02 14.03
N ASN A 138 9.12 16.30 13.64
CA ASN A 138 8.67 17.41 14.50
C ASN A 138 7.13 17.54 14.60
N ASN A 139 6.40 16.87 13.70
CA ASN A 139 4.94 16.83 13.69
C ASN A 139 4.50 15.42 13.29
N PRO A 140 4.67 14.42 14.18
CA PRO A 140 4.37 13.05 13.86
C PRO A 140 2.85 12.84 13.79
N VAL A 141 2.39 12.36 12.63
CA VAL A 141 0.97 12.13 12.35
C VAL A 141 0.72 10.66 12.08
N ALA A 142 -0.24 10.09 12.76
CA ALA A 142 -0.74 8.76 12.51
C ALA A 142 -2.13 8.81 11.85
N TYR A 143 -2.28 8.10 10.76
CA TYR A 143 -3.58 7.89 10.11
C TYR A 143 -4.19 6.58 10.57
N LEU A 144 -5.52 6.48 10.45
CA LEU A 144 -6.25 5.27 10.80
C LEU A 144 -5.74 4.09 9.96
N ARG A 145 -5.26 3.06 10.63
CA ARG A 145 -4.79 1.84 9.97
C ARG A 145 -5.96 1.05 9.43
N THR A 146 -5.83 0.56 8.20
CA THR A 146 -6.78 -0.39 7.63
C THR A 146 -6.70 -1.70 8.42
N ASN A 147 -7.83 -2.15 8.94
CA ASN A 147 -7.93 -3.43 9.62
C ASN A 147 -8.27 -4.51 8.58
N PHE A 148 -7.32 -5.37 8.27
CA PHE A 148 -7.51 -6.49 7.36
C PHE A 148 -8.25 -7.62 8.07
N SER A 149 -9.13 -8.30 7.35
CA SER A 149 -9.81 -9.48 7.85
C SER A 149 -8.81 -10.59 8.17
N LYS A 150 -9.01 -11.28 9.28
CA LYS A 150 -8.15 -12.43 9.64
C LYS A 150 -8.48 -13.60 8.71
N PRO A 151 -7.46 -14.28 8.17
CA PRO A 151 -7.68 -15.46 7.35
C PRO A 151 -8.27 -16.62 8.17
N TYR A 152 -9.20 -17.36 7.59
CA TYR A 152 -9.93 -18.43 8.28
C TYR A 152 -9.89 -19.79 7.56
N VAL A 153 -9.40 -19.84 6.32
CA VAL A 153 -9.14 -21.08 5.60
C VAL A 153 -7.67 -21.38 5.62
N SER A 154 -7.27 -22.63 5.79
CA SER A 154 -5.87 -23.03 5.75
C SER A 154 -5.65 -24.24 4.86
N MET A 155 -4.53 -24.24 4.16
CA MET A 155 -4.05 -25.39 3.39
C MET A 155 -2.62 -25.74 3.82
N ARG A 156 -2.34 -27.04 3.92
CA ARG A 156 -1.01 -27.54 4.11
C ARG A 156 -0.27 -27.51 2.78
N TYR A 157 0.94 -26.98 2.78
CA TYR A 157 1.81 -27.08 1.62
C TYR A 157 3.12 -27.81 1.97
N LYS A 158 3.74 -28.39 0.95
CA LYS A 158 5.02 -29.07 1.07
C LYS A 158 5.81 -28.92 -0.23
N ALA A 159 7.09 -28.61 -0.11
CA ALA A 159 7.97 -28.61 -1.28
C ALA A 159 8.02 -30.02 -1.92
N LYS A 160 7.90 -30.05 -3.24
CA LYS A 160 8.01 -31.30 -4.02
C LYS A 160 9.45 -31.82 -3.96
N ASN A 161 10.44 -30.94 -4.06
CA ASN A 161 11.85 -31.28 -3.98
C ASN A 161 12.45 -30.58 -2.75
N LYS A 162 13.39 -31.25 -2.06
CA LYS A 162 14.06 -30.66 -0.87
C LYS A 162 14.81 -29.38 -1.17
N GLY A 163 15.37 -29.24 -2.38
CA GLY A 163 16.11 -28.04 -2.79
C GLY A 163 15.25 -26.79 -3.07
N ASP A 164 13.93 -26.92 -3.09
CA ASP A 164 13.01 -25.82 -3.40
C ASP A 164 12.45 -25.15 -2.12
N VAL A 165 12.74 -25.68 -0.92
CA VAL A 165 12.20 -25.18 0.34
C VAL A 165 12.54 -23.69 0.55
N ASP A 166 13.80 -23.32 0.32
CA ASP A 166 14.26 -21.93 0.50
C ASP A 166 13.62 -20.98 -0.54
N LYS A 167 13.47 -21.44 -1.77
CA LYS A 167 12.82 -20.65 -2.85
C LYS A 167 11.35 -20.41 -2.53
N ILE A 168 10.64 -21.44 -2.07
CA ILE A 168 9.23 -21.32 -1.67
C ILE A 168 9.12 -20.32 -0.50
N SER A 169 9.99 -20.44 0.51
CA SER A 169 10.00 -19.54 1.66
C SER A 169 10.21 -18.07 1.24
N GLN A 170 11.19 -17.81 0.37
CA GLN A 170 11.46 -16.47 -0.15
C GLN A 170 10.29 -15.93 -1.00
N SER A 171 9.68 -16.78 -1.83
CA SER A 171 8.53 -16.37 -2.65
C SER A 171 7.32 -16.06 -1.80
N LEU A 172 7.02 -16.90 -0.82
CA LEU A 172 5.93 -16.66 0.14
C LEU A 172 6.16 -15.37 0.95
N GLN A 173 7.39 -15.09 1.39
CA GLN A 173 7.67 -13.83 2.07
C GLN A 173 7.33 -12.61 1.21
N LYS A 174 7.61 -12.65 -0.10
CA LYS A 174 7.24 -11.55 -1.02
C LYS A 174 5.73 -11.41 -1.11
N ILE A 175 5.00 -12.51 -1.29
CA ILE A 175 3.53 -12.51 -1.38
C ILE A 175 2.91 -11.99 -0.07
N LEU A 176 3.42 -12.40 1.08
CA LEU A 176 2.97 -11.92 2.40
C LEU A 176 3.22 -10.42 2.63
N MET A 177 4.22 -9.82 1.94
CA MET A 177 4.39 -8.37 1.97
C MET A 177 3.32 -7.63 1.14
N GLU A 178 2.83 -8.25 0.07
CA GLU A 178 1.82 -7.67 -0.81
C GLU A 178 0.39 -7.88 -0.29
N ASP A 179 0.09 -9.08 0.20
CA ASP A 179 -1.23 -9.47 0.68
C ASP A 179 -1.24 -9.72 2.19
N GLN A 180 -1.79 -8.75 2.93
CA GLN A 180 -1.91 -8.79 4.39
C GLN A 180 -3.01 -9.76 4.88
N THR A 181 -3.78 -10.35 3.97
CA THR A 181 -4.82 -11.35 4.29
C THR A 181 -4.27 -12.77 4.30
N LEU A 182 -3.01 -12.96 3.89
CA LEU A 182 -2.32 -14.24 3.94
C LEU A 182 -1.47 -14.35 5.21
N ARG A 183 -1.32 -15.57 5.72
CA ARG A 183 -0.48 -15.87 6.88
C ARG A 183 0.13 -17.26 6.76
N VAL A 184 1.40 -17.39 7.05
CA VAL A 184 2.10 -18.68 7.18
C VAL A 184 2.27 -19.02 8.65
N VAL A 185 1.93 -20.25 9.02
CA VAL A 185 2.08 -20.78 10.38
C VAL A 185 2.85 -22.11 10.32
N ASN A 186 3.94 -22.18 11.05
CA ASN A 186 4.66 -23.42 11.28
C ASN A 186 4.07 -24.11 12.51
N ASP A 187 3.35 -25.22 12.26
CA ASP A 187 2.81 -26.07 13.30
C ASP A 187 3.85 -27.14 13.68
N SER A 188 4.57 -26.86 14.76
CA SER A 188 5.64 -27.74 15.24
C SER A 188 5.12 -29.05 15.83
N GLU A 189 3.91 -29.05 16.39
CA GLU A 189 3.30 -30.25 16.98
C GLU A 189 2.99 -31.29 15.91
N ASN A 190 2.38 -30.84 14.80
CA ASN A 190 2.02 -31.73 13.67
C ASN A 190 3.09 -31.77 12.57
N ARG A 191 4.22 -31.09 12.76
CA ARG A 191 5.35 -31.00 11.81
C ARG A 191 4.89 -30.62 10.40
N GLN A 192 4.05 -29.59 10.30
CA GLN A 192 3.51 -29.11 9.05
C GLN A 192 3.57 -27.59 8.94
N THR A 193 3.58 -27.10 7.71
CA THR A 193 3.46 -25.67 7.44
C THR A 193 2.11 -25.42 6.78
N LEU A 194 1.37 -24.47 7.35
CA LEU A 194 0.04 -24.09 6.90
C LEU A 194 0.08 -22.67 6.29
N LEU A 195 -0.54 -22.53 5.14
CA LEU A 195 -0.84 -21.24 4.54
C LEU A 195 -2.30 -20.92 4.81
N TYR A 196 -2.55 -19.81 5.48
CA TYR A 196 -3.89 -19.30 5.77
C TYR A 196 -4.26 -18.21 4.78
N GLY A 197 -5.51 -18.20 4.35
CA GLY A 197 -6.10 -17.19 3.46
C GLY A 197 -7.59 -16.98 3.70
N MET A 198 -8.19 -16.10 2.90
CA MET A 198 -9.62 -15.76 2.98
C MET A 198 -10.52 -16.78 2.27
N GLY A 199 -9.96 -17.65 1.44
CA GLY A 199 -10.70 -18.64 0.70
C GLY A 199 -9.80 -19.62 -0.03
N GLU A 200 -10.36 -20.77 -0.44
CA GLU A 200 -9.64 -21.83 -1.14
C GLU A 200 -9.03 -21.34 -2.45
N GLN A 201 -9.78 -20.60 -3.26
CA GLN A 201 -9.29 -20.04 -4.52
C GLN A 201 -8.04 -19.14 -4.34
N GLN A 202 -8.00 -18.34 -3.28
CA GLN A 202 -6.82 -17.51 -2.98
C GLN A 202 -5.60 -18.40 -2.70
N LEU A 203 -5.78 -19.47 -1.93
CA LEU A 203 -4.71 -20.38 -1.55
C LEU A 203 -4.22 -21.25 -2.73
N GLU A 204 -5.09 -21.57 -3.68
CA GLU A 204 -4.74 -22.31 -4.90
C GLU A 204 -3.93 -21.46 -5.89
N ILE A 205 -4.12 -20.15 -5.91
CA ILE A 205 -3.42 -19.23 -6.81
C ILE A 205 -2.00 -18.89 -6.27
N VAL A 206 -1.81 -18.91 -4.97
CA VAL A 206 -0.54 -18.63 -4.30
C VAL A 206 0.44 -19.78 -4.41
#